data_78697d8a41d125447da1d5e36069c57a
#
_entry.id   78697d8a41d125447da1d5e36069c57a
#
_cell.length_a   1.000
_cell.length_b   1.000
_cell.length_c   1.000
_cell.angle_alpha   90.00
_cell.angle_beta   90.00
_cell.angle_gamma   90.00
#
_symmetry.space_group_name_H-M   'P 1'
#
loop_
_entity.id
_entity.type
_entity.pdbx_description
1 polymer ?
#
loop_
_entity_poly.entity_id
_entity_poly.type
_entity_poly.pdbx_seq_one_letter_code
_entity_poly.pdbx_strand_id
1 'polypeptide(L)'
;ANSLIENNSERIDKVLKATKEKGELLKLLSCDDEISEAEAITNKIKSLNNYNQNPIWKNFAILYRTRAQSRVLEESLVRWRIPYTIFGGLRFYDRREIKDALAYLKVLVNSSDNVSLLRIINVPRRGIGKTTIQKLNELSSRLNIPLWEVLNDKQSLEETIGRSSKGINKFTEIMNDLMCYLENSGPAQLLQLILEKSGYLSDLLSTGTEESEDRRNNLQELINAATQYEEETESGDVEGFLSTAALTTDNDTKKNNPNSVTLMTLHNSKGLEFQNIFITGLEQGLFPSHRSIDTPSLLEEERRLCYV
;
A
#
# COMPACT_ATOMS: atom_id res chain seq x y z
N ALA A 1 12.99 14.24 23.73
CA ALA A 1 13.93 13.15 23.43
C ALA A 1 14.58 12.61 24.70
N ASN A 2 15.34 13.42 25.48
CA ASN A 2 16.03 12.91 26.69
C ASN A 2 15.08 12.19 27.67
N SER A 3 13.96 12.82 28.05
CA SER A 3 12.96 12.23 28.94
C SER A 3 12.34 10.92 28.44
N LEU A 4 12.28 10.72 27.14
CA LEU A 4 11.79 9.47 26.54
C LEU A 4 12.80 8.34 26.74
N ILE A 5 14.07 8.57 26.38
CA ILE A 5 15.13 7.56 26.42
C ILE A 5 15.56 7.21 27.84
N GLU A 6 15.30 8.08 28.84
CA GLU A 6 15.55 7.82 30.28
C GLU A 6 14.79 6.61 30.80
N ASN A 7 13.70 6.21 30.14
CA ASN A 7 12.92 5.03 30.51
C ASN A 7 13.54 3.70 29.99
N ASN A 8 14.65 3.74 29.26
CA ASN A 8 15.36 2.52 28.82
C ASN A 8 16.40 2.13 29.88
N SER A 9 16.43 0.83 30.19
CA SER A 9 17.38 0.24 31.17
C SER A 9 18.78 0.09 30.57
N GLU A 10 18.85 -0.32 29.28
CA GLU A 10 20.10 -0.45 28.52
C GLU A 10 20.29 0.74 27.60
N ARG A 11 20.91 1.80 28.11
CA ARG A 11 21.22 3.00 27.31
C ARG A 11 22.69 3.43 27.50
N ILE A 12 23.23 4.06 26.47
CA ILE A 12 24.46 4.83 26.59
C ILE A 12 24.08 6.19 27.20
N ASP A 13 24.76 6.59 28.27
CA ASP A 13 24.54 7.90 28.92
C ASP A 13 24.96 9.04 27.95
N LYS A 14 24.01 9.44 27.12
CA LYS A 14 24.15 10.54 26.19
C LYS A 14 22.99 11.51 26.39
N VAL A 15 23.32 12.77 26.56
CA VAL A 15 22.33 13.84 26.70
C VAL A 15 22.38 14.73 25.47
N LEU A 16 21.27 14.80 24.75
CA LEU A 16 21.11 15.74 23.62
C LEU A 16 21.03 17.17 24.17
N LYS A 17 21.87 18.04 23.66
CA LYS A 17 21.87 19.48 23.95
C LYS A 17 21.44 20.24 22.71
N ALA A 18 20.49 21.14 22.87
CA ALA A 18 20.09 22.02 21.78
C ALA A 18 21.24 22.96 21.43
N THR A 19 21.55 23.07 20.14
CA THR A 19 22.56 24.01 19.60
C THR A 19 21.90 25.25 18.97
N LYS A 20 20.59 25.19 18.72
CA LYS A 20 19.79 26.30 18.19
C LYS A 20 19.00 26.96 19.33
N GLU A 21 18.51 28.15 19.06
CA GLU A 21 17.61 28.86 19.97
C GLU A 21 16.32 28.05 20.25
N LYS A 22 15.63 28.41 21.34
CA LYS A 22 14.39 27.75 21.74
C LYS A 22 13.31 27.98 20.68
N GLY A 23 12.84 26.89 20.05
CA GLY A 23 11.77 26.90 19.09
C GLY A 23 10.37 26.85 19.71
N GLU A 24 9.35 26.59 18.89
CA GLU A 24 7.98 26.36 19.36
C GLU A 24 7.89 25.07 20.21
N LEU A 25 6.88 25.04 21.10
CA LEU A 25 6.60 23.85 21.87
C LEU A 25 6.01 22.74 20.96
N LEU A 26 6.26 21.49 21.37
CA LEU A 26 5.59 20.34 20.76
C LEU A 26 4.07 20.48 20.92
N LYS A 27 3.34 20.14 19.87
CA LYS A 27 1.87 20.13 19.84
C LYS A 27 1.41 18.70 19.69
N LEU A 28 0.56 18.24 20.59
CA LEU A 28 -0.13 16.97 20.49
C LEU A 28 -1.53 17.22 19.94
N LEU A 29 -1.90 16.48 18.88
CA LEU A 29 -3.24 16.47 18.31
C LEU A 29 -3.85 15.10 18.60
N SER A 30 -5.08 15.08 19.10
CA SER A 30 -5.89 13.87 19.22
C SER A 30 -6.92 13.89 18.12
N CYS A 31 -7.00 12.82 17.36
CA CYS A 31 -7.94 12.63 16.26
C CYS A 31 -8.77 11.38 16.53
N ASP A 32 -9.97 11.30 15.93
CA ASP A 32 -10.90 10.19 16.17
C ASP A 32 -10.48 8.93 15.40
N ASP A 33 -9.86 9.13 14.22
CA ASP A 33 -9.39 8.08 13.33
C ASP A 33 -8.20 8.55 12.47
N GLU A 34 -7.64 7.64 11.68
CA GLU A 34 -6.51 7.90 10.79
C GLU A 34 -6.85 8.87 9.64
N ILE A 35 -8.11 8.95 9.23
CA ILE A 35 -8.58 9.86 8.18
C ILE A 35 -8.58 11.29 8.72
N SER A 36 -9.17 11.48 9.89
CA SER A 36 -9.18 12.75 10.61
C SER A 36 -7.77 13.24 10.95
N GLU A 37 -6.85 12.32 11.31
CA GLU A 37 -5.44 12.63 11.52
C GLU A 37 -4.80 13.14 10.22
N ALA A 38 -4.97 12.44 9.09
CA ALA A 38 -4.41 12.83 7.80
C ALA A 38 -4.94 14.20 7.34
N GLU A 39 -6.24 14.47 7.54
CA GLU A 39 -6.85 15.76 7.22
C GLU A 39 -6.34 16.88 8.12
N ALA A 40 -6.22 16.65 9.42
CA ALA A 40 -5.69 17.63 10.38
C ALA A 40 -4.24 18.02 10.02
N ILE A 41 -3.40 17.04 9.66
CA ILE A 41 -2.03 17.25 9.21
C ILE A 41 -2.01 18.07 7.92
N THR A 42 -2.78 17.67 6.92
CA THR A 42 -2.85 18.35 5.62
C THR A 42 -3.32 19.80 5.76
N ASN A 43 -4.37 20.03 6.57
CA ASN A 43 -4.85 21.37 6.89
C ASN A 43 -3.78 22.19 7.64
N LYS A 44 -3.02 21.57 8.55
CA LYS A 44 -1.93 22.24 9.26
C LYS A 44 -0.79 22.61 8.33
N ILE A 45 -0.38 21.72 7.42
CA ILE A 45 0.62 22.00 6.38
C ILE A 45 0.17 23.20 5.53
N LYS A 46 -1.09 23.22 5.08
CA LYS A 46 -1.65 24.35 4.34
C LYS A 46 -1.59 25.64 5.13
N SER A 47 -1.99 25.61 6.40
CA SER A 47 -2.02 26.79 7.25
C SER A 47 -0.63 27.36 7.54
N LEU A 48 0.38 26.49 7.75
CA LEU A 48 1.78 26.88 7.99
C LEU A 48 2.48 27.34 6.72
N ASN A 49 2.08 26.78 5.58
CA ASN A 49 2.64 27.18 4.28
C ASN A 49 1.94 28.42 3.69
N ASN A 50 1.20 29.06 4.51
CA ASN A 50 0.18 30.05 4.24
C ASN A 50 0.55 31.07 3.17
N TYR A 51 -0.40 31.25 2.26
CA TYR A 51 -0.71 32.50 1.57
C TYR A 51 0.42 33.12 0.76
N ASN A 52 1.57 32.49 0.70
CA ASN A 52 2.62 32.86 -0.21
C ASN A 52 2.24 32.37 -1.60
N GLN A 53 2.35 33.23 -2.59
CA GLN A 53 2.17 32.87 -4.01
C GLN A 53 3.10 31.71 -4.43
N ASN A 54 4.10 31.35 -3.60
CA ASN A 54 5.04 30.26 -3.80
C ASN A 54 5.18 29.41 -2.53
N PRO A 55 4.35 28.38 -2.33
CA PRO A 55 4.43 27.49 -1.17
C PRO A 55 5.73 26.68 -1.14
N ILE A 56 6.33 26.53 0.06
CA ILE A 56 7.59 25.80 0.26
C ILE A 56 7.31 24.45 0.92
N TRP A 57 6.86 23.48 0.13
CA TRP A 57 6.45 22.13 0.58
C TRP A 57 7.62 21.30 1.12
N LYS A 58 8.84 21.51 0.62
CA LYS A 58 10.06 20.78 1.04
C LYS A 58 10.44 20.96 2.52
N ASN A 59 9.85 21.93 3.21
CA ASN A 59 10.10 22.19 4.62
C ASN A 59 9.30 21.23 5.54
N PHE A 60 8.45 20.41 4.99
CA PHE A 60 7.53 19.54 5.73
C PHE A 60 7.89 18.06 5.55
N ALA A 61 7.89 17.32 6.66
CA ALA A 61 7.96 15.87 6.65
C ALA A 61 6.83 15.27 7.48
N ILE A 62 6.30 14.12 7.02
CA ILE A 62 5.35 13.29 7.73
C ILE A 62 6.02 11.95 7.98
N LEU A 63 6.15 11.58 9.24
CA LEU A 63 6.82 10.37 9.70
C LEU A 63 5.79 9.38 10.23
N TYR A 64 5.91 8.14 9.83
CA TYR A 64 5.05 7.05 10.27
C TYR A 64 5.86 5.81 10.65
N ARG A 65 5.27 4.92 11.44
CA ARG A 65 5.95 3.70 11.92
C ARG A 65 5.97 2.60 10.84
N THR A 66 4.86 2.37 10.18
CA THR A 66 4.70 1.33 9.17
C THR A 66 4.35 1.92 7.81
N ARG A 67 4.76 1.24 6.74
CA ARG A 67 4.48 1.69 5.37
C ARG A 67 2.98 1.75 5.05
N ALA A 68 2.18 0.89 5.66
CA ALA A 68 0.73 0.84 5.46
C ALA A 68 0.07 2.19 5.79
N GLN A 69 0.50 2.87 6.86
CA GLN A 69 -0.03 4.17 7.28
C GLN A 69 0.08 5.28 6.20
N SER A 70 0.94 5.11 5.17
CA SER A 70 1.10 6.15 4.16
C SER A 70 -0.13 6.35 3.28
N ARG A 71 -1.03 5.36 3.13
CA ARG A 71 -2.19 5.42 2.23
C ARG A 71 -3.07 6.64 2.50
N VAL A 72 -3.61 6.75 3.70
CA VAL A 72 -4.52 7.85 4.07
C VAL A 72 -3.85 9.22 3.96
N LEU A 73 -2.56 9.30 4.26
CA LEU A 73 -1.77 10.52 4.11
C LEU A 73 -1.57 10.90 2.64
N GLU A 74 -1.24 9.92 1.79
CA GLU A 74 -1.09 10.10 0.34
C GLU A 74 -2.42 10.57 -0.28
N GLU A 75 -3.53 9.89 0.03
CA GLU A 75 -4.86 10.24 -0.46
C GLU A 75 -5.29 11.65 -0.01
N SER A 76 -5.05 12.04 1.25
CA SER A 76 -5.33 13.38 1.74
C SER A 76 -4.49 14.44 1.00
N LEU A 77 -3.19 14.20 0.81
CA LEU A 77 -2.32 15.12 0.07
C LEU A 77 -2.74 15.26 -1.40
N VAL A 78 -3.14 14.16 -2.06
CA VAL A 78 -3.67 14.17 -3.44
C VAL A 78 -4.97 14.95 -3.51
N ARG A 79 -5.93 14.71 -2.59
CA ARG A 79 -7.21 15.43 -2.51
C ARG A 79 -7.01 16.94 -2.42
N TRP A 80 -6.01 17.37 -1.67
CA TRP A 80 -5.67 18.78 -1.50
C TRP A 80 -4.64 19.31 -2.51
N ARG A 81 -4.24 18.50 -3.50
CA ARG A 81 -3.26 18.85 -4.54
C ARG A 81 -1.91 19.34 -3.97
N ILE A 82 -1.50 18.76 -2.84
CA ILE A 82 -0.19 19.02 -2.24
C ILE A 82 0.81 18.02 -2.81
N PRO A 83 1.90 18.49 -3.44
CA PRO A 83 2.92 17.59 -3.98
C PRO A 83 3.65 16.88 -2.83
N TYR A 84 3.84 15.57 -2.97
CA TYR A 84 4.57 14.77 -1.99
C TYR A 84 5.54 13.80 -2.65
N THR A 85 6.48 13.31 -1.87
CA THR A 85 7.46 12.29 -2.27
C THR A 85 7.62 11.26 -1.15
N ILE A 86 7.60 9.97 -1.50
CA ILE A 86 7.92 8.89 -0.57
C ILE A 86 9.43 8.68 -0.56
N PHE A 87 10.06 8.88 0.60
CA PHE A 87 11.49 8.63 0.77
C PHE A 87 11.74 7.18 1.21
N GLY A 88 12.58 6.47 0.46
CA GLY A 88 12.94 5.08 0.75
C GLY A 88 11.83 4.05 0.50
N GLY A 89 10.85 4.37 -0.35
CA GLY A 89 9.74 3.47 -0.66
C GLY A 89 9.02 3.78 -1.96
N LEU A 90 7.93 3.06 -2.19
CA LEU A 90 6.99 3.27 -3.28
C LEU A 90 5.69 3.86 -2.73
N ARG A 91 4.98 4.61 -3.54
CA ARG A 91 3.60 5.05 -3.28
C ARG A 91 2.71 3.84 -3.05
N PHE A 92 1.64 4.01 -2.29
CA PHE A 92 0.77 2.91 -1.89
C PHE A 92 0.26 2.11 -3.10
N TYR A 93 -0.34 2.78 -4.07
CA TYR A 93 -0.88 2.13 -5.28
C TYR A 93 0.19 1.66 -6.27
N ASP A 94 1.48 2.03 -6.07
CA ASP A 94 2.61 1.55 -6.87
C ASP A 94 3.23 0.25 -6.34
N ARG A 95 2.88 -0.15 -5.11
CA ARG A 95 3.41 -1.37 -4.49
C ARG A 95 2.96 -2.60 -5.26
N ARG A 96 3.85 -3.59 -5.30
CA ARG A 96 3.65 -4.80 -6.09
C ARG A 96 2.38 -5.55 -5.71
N GLU A 97 2.18 -5.81 -4.43
CA GLU A 97 1.04 -6.54 -3.87
C GLU A 97 -0.28 -5.80 -4.13
N ILE A 98 -0.28 -4.48 -4.08
CA ILE A 98 -1.45 -3.65 -4.37
C ILE A 98 -1.80 -3.74 -5.86
N LYS A 99 -0.80 -3.59 -6.75
CA LYS A 99 -0.98 -3.77 -8.19
C LYS A 99 -1.44 -5.18 -8.56
N ASP A 100 -0.97 -6.20 -7.83
CA ASP A 100 -1.39 -7.58 -8.04
C ASP A 100 -2.87 -7.76 -7.66
N ALA A 101 -3.29 -7.28 -6.47
CA ALA A 101 -4.68 -7.36 -6.02
C ALA A 101 -5.64 -6.57 -6.93
N LEU A 102 -5.28 -5.35 -7.32
CA LEU A 102 -6.07 -4.56 -8.27
C LEU A 102 -6.14 -5.21 -9.65
N ALA A 103 -5.08 -5.90 -10.10
CA ALA A 103 -5.11 -6.62 -11.36
C ALA A 103 -6.09 -7.81 -11.33
N TYR A 104 -6.22 -8.50 -10.20
CA TYR A 104 -7.28 -9.50 -10.03
C TYR A 104 -8.68 -8.88 -10.20
N LEU A 105 -8.97 -7.78 -9.50
CA LEU A 105 -10.25 -7.07 -9.65
C LEU A 105 -10.50 -6.63 -11.11
N LYS A 106 -9.48 -6.06 -11.77
CA LYS A 106 -9.59 -5.63 -13.18
C LYS A 106 -9.96 -6.78 -14.12
N VAL A 107 -9.37 -7.96 -13.93
CA VAL A 107 -9.69 -9.13 -14.74
C VAL A 107 -11.09 -9.66 -14.45
N LEU A 108 -11.59 -9.56 -13.21
CA LEU A 108 -12.98 -9.93 -12.89
C LEU A 108 -13.98 -9.02 -13.62
N VAL A 109 -13.72 -7.71 -13.65
CA VAL A 109 -14.55 -6.73 -14.35
C VAL A 109 -14.39 -6.82 -15.87
N ASN A 110 -13.18 -7.01 -16.34
CA ASN A 110 -12.87 -7.10 -17.77
C ASN A 110 -11.84 -8.21 -18.05
N SER A 111 -12.33 -9.38 -18.40
CA SER A 111 -11.51 -10.55 -18.73
C SER A 111 -10.64 -10.36 -19.98
N SER A 112 -10.90 -9.33 -20.79
CA SER A 112 -10.09 -8.97 -21.98
C SER A 112 -8.88 -8.10 -21.62
N ASP A 113 -8.71 -7.67 -20.36
CA ASP A 113 -7.50 -6.97 -19.93
C ASP A 113 -6.30 -7.93 -19.83
N ASN A 114 -5.66 -8.15 -20.96
CA ASN A 114 -4.51 -9.04 -21.08
C ASN A 114 -3.31 -8.59 -20.23
N VAL A 115 -3.16 -7.29 -19.96
CA VAL A 115 -2.06 -6.76 -19.14
C VAL A 115 -2.24 -7.21 -17.68
N SER A 116 -3.42 -7.00 -17.14
CA SER A 116 -3.77 -7.45 -15.79
C SER A 116 -3.78 -8.97 -15.67
N LEU A 117 -4.30 -9.67 -16.67
CA LEU A 117 -4.34 -11.13 -16.75
C LEU A 117 -2.93 -11.74 -16.69
N LEU A 118 -2.03 -11.27 -17.55
CA LEU A 118 -0.64 -11.74 -17.58
C LEU A 118 0.14 -11.40 -16.31
N ARG A 119 -0.25 -10.34 -15.63
CA ARG A 119 0.33 -9.97 -14.33
C ARG A 119 0.02 -11.01 -13.26
N ILE A 120 -1.22 -11.50 -13.18
CA ILE A 120 -1.71 -12.33 -12.07
C ILE A 120 -1.67 -13.84 -12.34
N ILE A 121 -1.59 -14.27 -13.59
CA ILE A 121 -1.71 -15.68 -13.99
C ILE A 121 -0.76 -16.61 -13.23
N ASN A 122 0.43 -16.11 -12.87
CA ASN A 122 1.44 -16.84 -12.08
C ASN A 122 1.76 -16.16 -10.73
N VAL A 123 0.81 -15.46 -10.14
CA VAL A 123 0.92 -14.81 -8.83
C VAL A 123 -0.30 -15.18 -7.98
N PRO A 124 -0.12 -15.99 -6.90
CA PRO A 124 1.09 -16.73 -6.48
C PRO A 124 1.61 -17.71 -7.54
N ARG A 125 2.81 -18.23 -7.32
CA ARG A 125 3.46 -19.13 -8.28
C ARG A 125 2.62 -20.38 -8.57
N ARG A 126 2.32 -20.63 -9.86
CA ARG A 126 1.53 -21.79 -10.36
C ARG A 126 2.28 -22.64 -11.38
N GLY A 127 3.60 -22.44 -11.49
CA GLY A 127 4.42 -23.15 -12.47
C GLY A 127 4.26 -22.66 -13.92
N ILE A 128 3.67 -21.47 -14.10
CA ILE A 128 3.44 -20.87 -15.42
C ILE A 128 4.65 -19.98 -15.74
N GLY A 129 5.55 -20.47 -16.59
CA GLY A 129 6.78 -19.78 -16.96
C GLY A 129 6.62 -18.89 -18.22
N LYS A 130 7.68 -18.13 -18.54
CA LYS A 130 7.70 -17.23 -19.71
C LYS A 130 7.42 -17.96 -21.02
N THR A 131 7.98 -19.16 -21.21
CA THR A 131 7.76 -19.99 -22.42
C THR A 131 6.30 -20.41 -22.57
N THR A 132 5.63 -20.72 -21.46
CA THR A 132 4.19 -21.03 -21.45
C THR A 132 3.37 -19.82 -21.87
N ILE A 133 3.66 -18.64 -21.28
CA ILE A 133 2.99 -17.37 -21.63
C ILE A 133 3.18 -17.04 -23.09
N GLN A 134 4.38 -17.23 -23.64
CA GLN A 134 4.65 -16.98 -25.05
C GLN A 134 3.79 -17.87 -25.95
N LYS A 135 3.72 -19.18 -25.69
CA LYS A 135 2.87 -20.10 -26.44
C LYS A 135 1.38 -19.76 -26.37
N LEU A 136 0.90 -19.29 -25.22
CA LEU A 136 -0.49 -18.83 -25.04
C LEU A 136 -0.79 -17.60 -25.89
N ASN A 137 0.12 -16.62 -25.93
CA ASN A 137 -0.02 -15.44 -26.77
C ASN A 137 0.00 -15.79 -28.26
N GLU A 138 0.88 -16.70 -28.69
CA GLU A 138 0.93 -17.23 -30.05
C GLU A 138 -0.38 -17.94 -30.43
N LEU A 139 -0.94 -18.73 -29.50
CA LEU A 139 -2.22 -19.41 -29.72
C LEU A 139 -3.39 -18.42 -29.82
N SER A 140 -3.48 -17.45 -28.91
CA SER A 140 -4.47 -16.38 -28.97
C SER A 140 -4.41 -15.61 -30.29
N SER A 141 -3.20 -15.24 -30.73
CA SER A 141 -3.01 -14.55 -32.00
C SER A 141 -3.39 -15.41 -33.23
N ARG A 142 -3.04 -16.69 -33.20
CA ARG A 142 -3.33 -17.64 -34.29
C ARG A 142 -4.83 -17.89 -34.43
N LEU A 143 -5.53 -18.02 -33.30
CA LEU A 143 -6.99 -18.27 -33.29
C LEU A 143 -7.80 -16.98 -33.40
N ASN A 144 -7.17 -15.84 -33.25
CA ASN A 144 -7.80 -14.50 -33.17
C ASN A 144 -8.93 -14.42 -32.13
N ILE A 145 -8.66 -14.99 -30.96
CA ILE A 145 -9.56 -14.94 -29.80
C ILE A 145 -8.84 -14.34 -28.58
N PRO A 146 -9.58 -13.72 -27.61
CA PRO A 146 -9.01 -13.19 -26.39
C PRO A 146 -8.22 -14.23 -25.62
N LEU A 147 -7.15 -13.80 -24.95
CA LEU A 147 -6.32 -14.71 -24.16
C LEU A 147 -7.13 -15.45 -23.08
N TRP A 148 -8.11 -14.79 -22.47
CA TRP A 148 -9.00 -15.42 -21.48
C TRP A 148 -9.76 -16.62 -22.05
N GLU A 149 -10.24 -16.54 -23.28
CA GLU A 149 -10.92 -17.65 -23.97
C GLU A 149 -9.96 -18.81 -24.22
N VAL A 150 -8.72 -18.50 -24.63
CA VAL A 150 -7.67 -19.52 -24.76
C VAL A 150 -7.42 -20.25 -23.45
N LEU A 151 -7.39 -19.52 -22.31
CA LEU A 151 -7.16 -20.12 -20.98
C LEU A 151 -8.31 -21.04 -20.53
N ASN A 152 -9.52 -20.84 -21.04
CA ASN A 152 -10.69 -21.68 -20.74
C ASN A 152 -10.87 -22.86 -21.72
N ASP A 153 -10.14 -22.88 -22.84
CA ASP A 153 -10.18 -24.01 -23.77
C ASP A 153 -9.18 -25.12 -23.34
N LYS A 154 -9.67 -26.03 -22.50
CA LYS A 154 -8.86 -27.11 -21.91
C LYS A 154 -8.20 -28.00 -22.96
N GLN A 155 -8.87 -28.26 -24.07
CA GLN A 155 -8.35 -29.14 -25.12
C GLN A 155 -7.18 -28.48 -25.83
N SER A 156 -7.33 -27.24 -26.31
CA SER A 156 -6.25 -26.48 -26.96
C SER A 156 -5.06 -26.25 -26.04
N LEU A 157 -5.31 -26.07 -24.71
CA LEU A 157 -4.25 -25.95 -23.72
C LEU A 157 -3.43 -27.21 -23.58
N GLU A 158 -4.06 -28.39 -23.43
CA GLU A 158 -3.37 -29.67 -23.27
C GLU A 158 -2.52 -30.01 -24.48
N GLU A 159 -3.04 -29.75 -25.68
CA GLU A 159 -2.31 -29.96 -26.94
C GLU A 159 -1.10 -29.02 -27.10
N THR A 160 -1.22 -27.75 -26.63
CA THR A 160 -0.19 -26.72 -26.85
C THR A 160 0.90 -26.71 -25.78
N ILE A 161 0.55 -26.88 -24.51
CA ILE A 161 1.45 -26.67 -23.38
C ILE A 161 1.58 -27.88 -22.45
N GLY A 162 0.82 -28.95 -22.67
CA GLY A 162 0.90 -30.21 -21.94
C GLY A 162 0.80 -30.05 -20.41
N ARG A 163 1.81 -30.52 -19.66
CA ARG A 163 1.77 -30.52 -18.17
C ARG A 163 1.58 -29.13 -17.53
N SER A 164 1.96 -28.05 -18.20
CA SER A 164 1.77 -26.68 -17.72
C SER A 164 0.31 -26.25 -17.69
N SER A 165 -0.58 -26.98 -18.38
CA SER A 165 -2.05 -26.73 -18.36
C SER A 165 -2.64 -26.83 -16.94
N LYS A 166 -2.10 -27.69 -16.06
CA LYS A 166 -2.59 -27.84 -14.68
C LYS A 166 -2.59 -26.53 -13.88
N GLY A 167 -1.51 -25.73 -14.00
CA GLY A 167 -1.44 -24.43 -13.33
C GLY A 167 -2.43 -23.43 -13.86
N ILE A 168 -2.68 -23.46 -15.19
CA ILE A 168 -3.66 -22.59 -15.85
C ILE A 168 -5.07 -23.03 -15.48
N ASN A 169 -5.39 -24.31 -15.55
CA ASN A 169 -6.71 -24.83 -15.18
C ASN A 169 -7.05 -24.43 -13.73
N LYS A 170 -6.10 -24.58 -12.79
CA LYS A 170 -6.32 -24.12 -11.41
C LYS A 170 -6.58 -22.61 -11.34
N PHE A 171 -5.86 -21.81 -12.11
CA PHE A 171 -6.05 -20.36 -12.15
C PHE A 171 -7.44 -20.00 -12.72
N THR A 172 -7.84 -20.59 -13.87
CA THR A 172 -9.15 -20.32 -14.47
C THR A 172 -10.31 -20.80 -13.61
N GLU A 173 -10.17 -21.93 -12.90
CA GLU A 173 -11.16 -22.40 -11.93
C GLU A 173 -11.36 -21.38 -10.79
N ILE A 174 -10.28 -20.84 -10.22
CA ILE A 174 -10.35 -19.79 -9.20
C ILE A 174 -11.02 -18.53 -9.75
N MET A 175 -10.62 -18.08 -10.94
CA MET A 175 -11.19 -16.85 -11.53
C MET A 175 -12.66 -17.00 -11.88
N ASN A 176 -13.07 -18.14 -12.44
CA ASN A 176 -14.47 -18.42 -12.75
C ASN A 176 -15.32 -18.49 -11.47
N ASP A 177 -14.80 -19.07 -10.38
CA ASP A 177 -15.46 -19.07 -9.09
C ASP A 177 -15.60 -17.63 -8.53
N LEU A 178 -14.55 -16.80 -8.63
CA LEU A 178 -14.59 -15.40 -8.20
C LEU A 178 -15.58 -14.57 -9.02
N MET A 179 -15.71 -14.81 -10.33
CA MET A 179 -16.67 -14.11 -11.20
C MET A 179 -18.13 -14.31 -10.73
N CYS A 180 -18.47 -15.43 -10.10
CA CYS A 180 -19.80 -15.67 -9.57
C CYS A 180 -20.17 -14.70 -8.42
N TYR A 181 -19.19 -14.08 -7.77
CA TYR A 181 -19.44 -13.13 -6.67
C TYR A 181 -19.53 -11.67 -7.17
N LEU A 182 -19.14 -11.37 -8.42
CA LEU A 182 -19.00 -10.00 -8.92
C LEU A 182 -20.28 -9.18 -8.82
N GLU A 183 -21.44 -9.79 -9.13
CA GLU A 183 -22.72 -9.08 -9.14
C GLU A 183 -23.29 -8.81 -7.72
N ASN A 184 -22.86 -9.58 -6.73
CA ASN A 184 -23.44 -9.55 -5.38
C ASN A 184 -22.46 -9.12 -4.29
N SER A 185 -21.25 -8.71 -4.65
CA SER A 185 -20.22 -8.33 -3.68
C SER A 185 -19.56 -7.01 -4.06
N GLY A 186 -19.37 -6.18 -3.05
CA GLY A 186 -18.59 -4.95 -3.20
C GLY A 186 -17.08 -5.21 -3.33
N PRO A 187 -16.29 -4.18 -3.62
CA PRO A 187 -14.85 -4.28 -3.82
C PRO A 187 -14.09 -4.81 -2.59
N ALA A 188 -14.50 -4.47 -1.37
CA ALA A 188 -13.86 -4.96 -0.15
C ALA A 188 -14.01 -6.48 0.01
N GLN A 189 -15.23 -6.99 -0.14
CA GLN A 189 -15.50 -8.42 -0.06
C GLN A 189 -14.80 -9.20 -1.19
N LEU A 190 -14.82 -8.68 -2.42
CA LEU A 190 -14.11 -9.31 -3.55
C LEU A 190 -12.61 -9.36 -3.33
N LEU A 191 -11.98 -8.30 -2.78
CA LEU A 191 -10.56 -8.30 -2.43
C LEU A 191 -10.25 -9.39 -1.40
N GLN A 192 -11.05 -9.54 -0.35
CA GLN A 192 -10.87 -10.62 0.63
C GLN A 192 -10.93 -12.00 -0.03
N LEU A 193 -11.98 -12.26 -0.84
CA LEU A 193 -12.15 -13.52 -1.56
C LEU A 193 -10.98 -13.80 -2.53
N ILE A 194 -10.52 -12.79 -3.26
CA ILE A 194 -9.36 -12.88 -4.15
C ILE A 194 -8.13 -13.35 -3.37
N LEU A 195 -7.81 -12.67 -2.27
CA LEU A 195 -6.61 -12.94 -1.49
C LEU A 195 -6.61 -14.33 -0.86
N GLU A 196 -7.78 -14.79 -0.43
CA GLU A 196 -7.97 -16.13 0.14
C GLU A 196 -7.93 -17.21 -0.94
N LYS A 197 -8.83 -17.14 -1.93
CA LYS A 197 -9.04 -18.21 -2.94
C LYS A 197 -7.85 -18.32 -3.91
N SER A 198 -7.19 -17.21 -4.24
CA SER A 198 -5.97 -17.25 -5.08
C SER A 198 -4.79 -17.94 -4.39
N GLY A 199 -4.81 -18.04 -3.05
CA GLY A 199 -3.69 -18.49 -2.23
C GLY A 199 -2.64 -17.40 -1.95
N TYR A 200 -2.93 -16.13 -2.26
CA TYR A 200 -1.99 -15.02 -2.08
C TYR A 200 -1.60 -14.83 -0.61
N LEU A 201 -2.58 -14.83 0.30
CA LEU A 201 -2.34 -14.73 1.74
C LEU A 201 -1.53 -15.92 2.27
N SER A 202 -1.84 -17.15 1.81
CA SER A 202 -1.12 -18.35 2.21
C SER A 202 0.35 -18.32 1.78
N ASP A 203 0.64 -17.79 0.58
CA ASP A 203 2.00 -17.63 0.07
C ASP A 203 2.80 -16.63 0.92
N LEU A 204 2.20 -15.49 1.28
CA LEU A 204 2.82 -14.49 2.16
C LEU A 204 3.05 -15.05 3.58
N LEU A 205 2.07 -15.78 4.14
CA LEU A 205 2.20 -16.39 5.47
C LEU A 205 3.31 -17.43 5.51
N SER A 206 3.46 -18.25 4.45
CA SER A 206 4.47 -19.29 4.37
C SER A 206 5.90 -18.72 4.30
N THR A 207 6.05 -17.51 3.81
CA THR A 207 7.34 -16.82 3.69
C THR A 207 7.87 -16.35 5.05
N GLY A 208 7.01 -15.88 5.96
CA GLY A 208 7.31 -15.56 7.36
C GLY A 208 8.35 -14.45 7.58
N THR A 209 8.63 -13.62 6.57
CA THR A 209 9.58 -12.49 6.65
C THR A 209 8.88 -11.20 7.05
N GLU A 210 9.63 -10.23 7.59
CA GLU A 210 9.12 -8.89 7.87
C GLU A 210 8.55 -8.23 6.60
N GLU A 211 9.19 -8.45 5.45
CA GLU A 211 8.69 -7.96 4.16
C GLU A 211 7.33 -8.56 3.80
N SER A 212 7.12 -9.85 4.05
CA SER A 212 5.84 -10.51 3.77
C SER A 212 4.73 -10.01 4.68
N GLU A 213 5.06 -9.61 5.88
CA GLU A 213 4.12 -8.99 6.81
C GLU A 213 3.78 -7.56 6.41
N ASP A 214 4.76 -6.74 6.03
CA ASP A 214 4.51 -5.41 5.47
C ASP A 214 3.55 -5.49 4.28
N ARG A 215 3.73 -6.49 3.40
CA ARG A 215 2.82 -6.72 2.27
C ARG A 215 1.41 -7.11 2.72
N ARG A 216 1.27 -7.93 3.75
CA ARG A 216 -0.05 -8.27 4.32
C ARG A 216 -0.74 -7.04 4.88
N ASN A 217 -0.02 -6.22 5.63
CA ASN A 217 -0.55 -4.97 6.17
C ASN A 217 -0.99 -4.02 5.04
N ASN A 218 -0.21 -3.93 3.95
CA ASN A 218 -0.59 -3.16 2.77
C ASN A 218 -1.87 -3.69 2.12
N LEU A 219 -2.04 -5.01 2.03
CA LEU A 219 -3.26 -5.61 1.48
C LEU A 219 -4.47 -5.38 2.38
N GLN A 220 -4.28 -5.41 3.71
CA GLN A 220 -5.34 -5.04 4.64
C GLN A 220 -5.75 -3.58 4.46
N GLU A 221 -4.79 -2.67 4.28
CA GLU A 221 -5.07 -1.26 3.98
C GLU A 221 -5.81 -1.07 2.63
N LEU A 222 -5.56 -1.92 1.64
CA LEU A 222 -6.34 -1.89 0.41
C LEU A 222 -7.81 -2.30 0.64
N ILE A 223 -8.04 -3.30 1.50
CA ILE A 223 -9.39 -3.70 1.90
C ILE A 223 -10.06 -2.56 2.68
N ASN A 224 -9.35 -1.92 3.62
CA ASN A 224 -9.87 -0.76 4.35
C ASN A 224 -10.26 0.38 3.41
N ALA A 225 -9.43 0.68 2.38
CA ALA A 225 -9.74 1.67 1.35
C ALA A 225 -11.01 1.31 0.56
N ALA A 226 -11.19 0.03 0.24
CA ALA A 226 -12.39 -0.44 -0.45
C ALA A 226 -13.63 -0.35 0.43
N THR A 227 -13.54 -0.68 1.71
CA THR A 227 -14.63 -0.51 2.69
C THR A 227 -15.01 0.97 2.83
N GLN A 228 -14.03 1.84 2.98
CA GLN A 228 -14.25 3.29 3.04
C GLN A 228 -14.97 3.80 1.78
N TYR A 229 -14.54 3.33 0.60
CA TYR A 229 -15.18 3.67 -0.66
C TYR A 229 -16.65 3.23 -0.71
N GLU A 230 -16.97 2.02 -0.23
CA GLU A 230 -18.35 1.49 -0.13
C GLU A 230 -19.22 2.34 0.80
N GLU A 231 -18.66 2.83 1.92
CA GLU A 231 -19.36 3.69 2.88
C GLU A 231 -19.62 5.11 2.34
N GLU A 232 -18.68 5.65 1.56
CA GLU A 232 -18.76 7.01 1.01
C GLU A 232 -19.59 7.09 -0.28
N THR A 233 -19.89 5.95 -0.95
CA THR A 233 -20.47 5.91 -2.29
C THR A 233 -21.76 5.10 -2.31
N GLU A 234 -22.86 5.68 -2.84
CA GLU A 234 -24.17 5.01 -2.91
C GLU A 234 -24.14 3.71 -3.75
N SER A 235 -23.36 3.65 -4.83
CA SER A 235 -23.27 2.45 -5.67
C SER A 235 -22.26 1.42 -5.16
N GLY A 236 -21.16 1.89 -4.55
CA GLY A 236 -20.11 1.03 -3.99
C GLY A 236 -19.55 -0.02 -4.95
N ASP A 237 -19.63 0.21 -6.27
CA ASP A 237 -19.27 -0.79 -7.28
C ASP A 237 -17.75 -0.90 -7.52
N VAL A 238 -17.34 -2.04 -8.06
CA VAL A 238 -15.92 -2.38 -8.28
C VAL A 238 -15.28 -1.48 -9.33
N GLU A 239 -16.00 -1.07 -10.37
CA GLU A 239 -15.48 -0.22 -11.45
C GLU A 239 -15.16 1.18 -10.92
N GLY A 240 -16.05 1.74 -10.11
CA GLY A 240 -15.84 3.03 -9.45
C GLY A 240 -14.65 3.00 -8.50
N PHE A 241 -14.50 1.94 -7.69
CA PHE A 241 -13.33 1.76 -6.84
C PHE A 241 -12.03 1.70 -7.65
N LEU A 242 -11.99 0.91 -8.73
CA LEU A 242 -10.82 0.84 -9.61
C LEU A 242 -10.49 2.19 -10.26
N SER A 243 -11.52 2.97 -10.61
CA SER A 243 -11.34 4.32 -11.17
C SER A 243 -10.76 5.28 -10.14
N THR A 244 -11.23 5.23 -8.89
CA THR A 244 -10.68 6.02 -7.78
C THR A 244 -9.21 5.70 -7.51
N ALA A 245 -8.88 4.41 -7.46
CA ALA A 245 -7.49 3.95 -7.30
C ALA A 245 -6.58 4.40 -8.45
N ALA A 246 -7.08 4.40 -9.68
CA ALA A 246 -6.35 4.89 -10.86
C ALA A 246 -6.10 6.41 -10.80
N LEU A 247 -7.10 7.20 -10.43
CA LEU A 247 -6.97 8.65 -10.29
C LEU A 247 -5.92 9.05 -9.26
N THR A 248 -5.82 8.32 -8.17
CA THR A 248 -4.81 8.55 -7.13
C THR A 248 -3.40 8.30 -7.67
N THR A 249 -3.25 7.35 -8.59
CA THR A 249 -1.96 7.03 -9.22
C THR A 249 -1.56 8.08 -10.28
N ASP A 250 -2.49 8.55 -11.10
CA ASP A 250 -2.19 9.41 -12.27
C ASP A 250 -1.97 10.88 -11.92
N ASN A 251 -2.61 11.39 -10.88
CA ASN A 251 -2.52 12.81 -10.49
C ASN A 251 -1.09 13.26 -10.10
N ASP A 252 -0.16 12.32 -10.03
CA ASP A 252 1.18 12.54 -9.50
C ASP A 252 2.31 12.35 -10.52
N THR A 253 2.05 12.53 -11.81
CA THR A 253 3.03 12.32 -12.90
C THR A 253 4.27 13.24 -12.85
N LYS A 254 4.35 14.20 -11.94
CA LYS A 254 5.59 14.98 -11.71
C LYS A 254 6.54 14.21 -10.78
N LYS A 255 7.08 13.10 -11.28
CA LYS A 255 8.23 12.42 -10.68
C LYS A 255 9.35 13.47 -10.50
N ASN A 256 9.80 13.66 -9.25
CA ASN A 256 10.87 14.58 -8.85
C ASN A 256 10.48 16.07 -8.77
N ASN A 257 9.39 16.42 -8.08
CA ASN A 257 9.24 17.81 -7.66
C ASN A 257 10.14 18.04 -6.42
N PRO A 258 11.22 18.85 -6.52
CA PRO A 258 12.11 19.12 -5.40
C PRO A 258 11.42 19.92 -4.28
N ASN A 259 10.27 20.52 -4.58
CA ASN A 259 9.43 21.25 -3.63
C ASN A 259 8.17 20.40 -3.33
N SER A 260 8.32 19.38 -2.50
CA SER A 260 7.27 18.45 -2.10
C SER A 260 7.37 18.12 -0.61
N VAL A 261 6.23 17.76 0.00
CA VAL A 261 6.18 17.18 1.36
C VAL A 261 6.85 15.82 1.32
N THR A 262 7.73 15.54 2.27
CA THR A 262 8.42 14.25 2.36
C THR A 262 7.67 13.32 3.31
N LEU A 263 7.26 12.16 2.80
CA LEU A 263 6.67 11.07 3.58
C LEU A 263 7.71 9.97 3.76
N MET A 264 7.92 9.49 4.98
CA MET A 264 8.89 8.43 5.24
C MET A 264 8.57 7.68 6.54
N THR A 265 9.15 6.48 6.67
CA THR A 265 9.14 5.80 7.97
C THR A 265 10.09 6.48 8.95
N LEU A 266 9.80 6.34 10.24
CA LEU A 266 10.70 6.82 11.30
C LEU A 266 12.14 6.28 11.15
N HIS A 267 12.31 5.04 10.69
CA HIS A 267 13.63 4.47 10.42
C HIS A 267 14.42 5.23 9.36
N ASN A 268 13.72 5.69 8.33
CA ASN A 268 14.35 6.41 7.21
C ASN A 268 14.65 7.89 7.54
N SER A 269 14.10 8.41 8.64
CA SER A 269 14.32 9.82 9.03
C SER A 269 15.68 10.07 9.69
N LYS A 270 16.40 9.00 10.06
CA LYS A 270 17.70 9.12 10.74
C LYS A 270 18.69 9.97 9.93
N GLY A 271 19.13 11.07 10.54
CA GLY A 271 20.12 11.98 9.92
C GLY A 271 19.52 13.02 8.96
N LEU A 272 18.18 13.07 8.83
CA LEU A 272 17.49 14.10 8.07
C LEU A 272 16.90 15.16 9.00
N GLU A 273 16.82 16.38 8.54
CA GLU A 273 16.25 17.52 9.27
C GLU A 273 15.23 18.27 8.42
N PHE A 274 14.09 18.62 9.03
CA PHE A 274 13.02 19.40 8.41
C PHE A 274 12.58 20.52 9.35
N GLN A 275 12.04 21.61 8.79
CA GLN A 275 11.54 22.73 9.59
C GLN A 275 10.26 22.35 10.36
N ASN A 276 9.40 21.56 9.72
CA ASN A 276 8.14 21.12 10.29
C ASN A 276 8.01 19.61 10.13
N ILE A 277 7.82 18.91 11.24
CA ILE A 277 7.71 17.46 11.30
C ILE A 277 6.36 17.10 11.93
N PHE A 278 5.66 16.15 11.31
CA PHE A 278 4.49 15.48 11.84
C PHE A 278 4.83 14.03 12.08
N ILE A 279 4.54 13.52 13.26
CA ILE A 279 4.66 12.10 13.60
C ILE A 279 3.24 11.58 13.78
N THR A 280 2.88 10.57 13.00
CA THR A 280 1.52 10.01 12.94
C THR A 280 1.42 8.68 13.64
N GLY A 281 0.21 8.34 14.10
CA GLY A 281 -0.08 7.05 14.71
C GLY A 281 0.67 6.83 16.04
N LEU A 282 0.85 7.87 16.83
CA LEU A 282 1.43 7.77 18.20
C LEU A 282 0.42 7.17 19.15
N GLU A 283 0.05 5.92 18.92
CA GLU A 283 -0.91 5.18 19.72
C GLU A 283 -0.47 3.74 19.95
N GLN A 284 -0.92 3.17 21.05
CA GLN A 284 -0.58 1.82 21.44
C GLN A 284 -1.12 0.82 20.40
N GLY A 285 -0.21 0.01 19.85
CA GLY A 285 -0.53 -0.95 18.80
C GLY A 285 0.05 -0.55 17.44
N LEU A 286 0.19 0.74 17.15
CA LEU A 286 0.88 1.25 15.97
C LEU A 286 2.31 1.70 16.31
N PHE A 287 2.43 2.64 17.23
CA PHE A 287 3.73 3.12 17.71
C PHE A 287 3.64 3.50 19.19
N PRO A 288 4.06 2.60 20.10
CA PRO A 288 4.75 1.32 19.88
C PRO A 288 3.88 0.25 19.23
N SER A 289 4.51 -0.62 18.43
CA SER A 289 3.81 -1.69 17.70
C SER A 289 3.26 -2.75 18.67
N HIS A 290 2.16 -3.43 18.29
CA HIS A 290 1.57 -4.52 19.07
C HIS A 290 2.60 -5.57 19.52
N ARG A 291 3.59 -5.88 18.68
CA ARG A 291 4.62 -6.88 18.98
C ARG A 291 5.61 -6.44 20.07
N SER A 292 5.75 -5.13 20.21
CA SER A 292 6.75 -4.54 21.11
C SER A 292 6.19 -4.32 22.52
N ILE A 293 4.87 -4.26 22.69
CA ILE A 293 4.23 -3.87 23.94
C ILE A 293 4.54 -4.86 25.06
N ASP A 294 4.45 -6.16 24.78
CA ASP A 294 4.61 -7.22 25.79
C ASP A 294 6.06 -7.67 25.98
N THR A 295 6.99 -7.10 25.19
CA THR A 295 8.41 -7.47 25.23
C THR A 295 9.26 -6.26 25.60
N PRO A 296 9.80 -6.18 26.85
CA PRO A 296 10.53 -5.00 27.31
C PRO A 296 11.67 -4.54 26.38
N SER A 297 12.47 -5.47 25.85
CA SER A 297 13.57 -5.14 24.93
C SER A 297 13.10 -4.54 23.61
N LEU A 298 11.98 -5.04 23.06
CA LEU A 298 11.38 -4.48 21.84
C LEU A 298 10.74 -3.12 22.11
N LEU A 299 10.13 -2.93 23.26
CA LEU A 299 9.58 -1.62 23.67
C LEU A 299 10.68 -0.57 23.85
N GLU A 300 11.84 -0.98 24.37
CA GLU A 300 13.02 -0.10 24.43
C GLU A 300 13.51 0.29 23.03
N GLU A 301 13.44 -0.63 22.06
CA GLU A 301 13.79 -0.32 20.67
C GLU A 301 12.82 0.67 20.03
N GLU A 302 11.52 0.55 20.27
CA GLU A 302 10.53 1.55 19.84
C GLU A 302 10.82 2.94 20.44
N ARG A 303 11.25 3.00 21.71
CA ARG A 303 11.69 4.26 22.31
C ARG A 303 12.95 4.82 21.66
N ARG A 304 13.93 3.96 21.28
CA ARG A 304 15.12 4.37 20.57
C ARG A 304 14.76 4.94 19.20
N LEU A 305 13.81 4.29 18.52
CA LEU A 305 13.30 4.77 17.23
C LEU A 305 12.61 6.14 17.37
N CYS A 306 11.82 6.34 18.40
CA CYS A 306 11.18 7.63 18.66
C CYS A 306 12.17 8.72 19.11
N TYR A 307 13.30 8.31 19.69
CA TYR A 307 14.36 9.23 20.14
C TYR A 307 15.18 9.78 18.98
N VAL A 308 15.38 9.00 17.90
CA VAL A 308 16.14 9.40 16.71
C VAL A 308 15.42 10.48 15.93
#